data_64c21e9c28c8541c752ba4e3ba00e054
#
_entry.id   64c21e9c28c8541c752ba4e3ba00e054
#
_cell.length_a   1.000
_cell.length_b   1.000
_cell.length_c   1.000
_cell.angle_alpha   90.00
_cell.angle_beta   90.00
_cell.angle_gamma   90.00
#
_symmetry.space_group_name_H-M   'P 1'
#
loop_
_entity.id
_entity.type
_entity.pdbx_description
1 polymer ?
#
loop_
_entity_poly.entity_id
_entity_poly.type
_entity_poly.pdbx_seq_one_letter_code
_entity_poly.pdbx_strand_id
1 'polypeptide(L)'
;MKINKDIHIHTSLSSCADPSATFMGYVEAAKKTGLDTLGFADHLWDSEVPGVDGWYAPQNVEHVLELKKQLPLSREVDGIKLLFCCETEFAYDGKLALSEKNFEHFDYVIVPHSHTHMDLVAPRQFIPDDRSHAKFIMKTFMQVVNHPLSNRIAVIAHPFVPGTSYAKYNIVQSHIPDSYLREAFTAAKEKGIAIEMNGSCLIYMPSEEIPHCEYVRIYSIAKECGCKFTYGSDSHRTSEDRTLYEVERFFDMCGITENDMLTTEELLARNKK
;
A
#
# COMPACT_ATOMS: atom_id res chain seq x y z
N MET A 1 7.48 -3.13 18.76
CA MET A 1 8.50 -2.32 18.04
C MET A 1 7.97 -0.90 17.83
N LYS A 2 8.83 0.10 17.58
CA LYS A 2 8.39 1.46 17.30
C LYS A 2 8.39 1.74 15.79
N ILE A 3 7.27 2.24 15.27
CA ILE A 3 7.15 2.70 13.88
C ILE A 3 7.71 4.12 13.80
N ASN A 4 8.65 4.34 12.88
CA ASN A 4 9.25 5.66 12.63
C ASN A 4 9.09 6.15 11.18
N LYS A 5 8.44 5.36 10.32
CA LYS A 5 8.22 5.69 8.92
C LYS A 5 6.77 5.42 8.55
N ASP A 6 6.19 6.34 7.79
CA ASP A 6 4.94 6.15 7.07
C ASP A 6 5.22 6.33 5.58
N ILE A 7 5.14 5.27 4.81
CA ILE A 7 5.55 5.28 3.41
C ILE A 7 4.40 5.24 2.41
N HIS A 8 3.17 5.41 2.90
CA HIS A 8 1.97 5.42 2.05
C HIS A 8 0.98 6.47 2.57
N ILE A 9 1.08 7.67 2.02
CA ILE A 9 0.28 8.84 2.38
C ILE A 9 -0.22 9.51 1.11
N HIS A 10 -1.50 9.92 1.08
CA HIS A 10 -2.08 10.67 -0.02
C HIS A 10 -2.13 12.17 0.28
N THR A 11 -1.76 12.99 -0.70
CA THR A 11 -1.95 14.43 -0.63
C THR A 11 -3.26 14.85 -1.31
N SER A 12 -3.57 16.14 -1.28
CA SER A 12 -4.72 16.70 -2.01
C SER A 12 -4.65 16.54 -3.54
N LEU A 13 -3.61 15.93 -4.09
CA LEU A 13 -3.52 15.54 -5.49
C LEU A 13 -4.30 14.25 -5.78
N SER A 14 -4.52 13.41 -4.79
CA SER A 14 -5.43 12.26 -4.90
C SER A 14 -6.88 12.75 -4.81
N SER A 15 -7.72 12.39 -5.79
CA SER A 15 -9.11 12.87 -5.89
C SER A 15 -10.01 12.52 -4.69
N CYS A 16 -9.63 11.53 -3.90
CA CYS A 16 -10.34 11.13 -2.67
C CYS A 16 -9.78 11.76 -1.40
N ALA A 17 -8.66 12.48 -1.48
CA ALA A 17 -8.04 13.09 -0.31
C ALA A 17 -8.71 14.42 0.06
N ASP A 18 -8.63 14.76 1.34
CA ASP A 18 -9.09 16.05 1.86
C ASP A 18 -8.26 17.19 1.23
N PRO A 19 -8.87 18.31 0.82
CA PRO A 19 -8.12 19.45 0.27
C PRO A 19 -7.04 20.01 1.21
N SER A 20 -7.15 19.78 2.52
CA SER A 20 -6.13 20.19 3.51
C SER A 20 -4.95 19.21 3.62
N ALA A 21 -5.01 18.06 2.96
CA ALA A 21 -3.95 17.04 2.97
C ALA A 21 -2.72 17.52 2.19
N THR A 22 -1.91 18.33 2.84
CA THR A 22 -0.66 18.89 2.27
C THR A 22 0.56 18.21 2.87
N PHE A 23 1.67 18.16 2.11
CA PHE A 23 2.89 17.56 2.65
C PHE A 23 3.36 18.27 3.95
N MET A 24 3.22 19.59 4.05
CA MET A 24 3.55 20.31 5.28
C MET A 24 2.63 19.95 6.44
N GLY A 25 1.33 19.74 6.18
CA GLY A 25 0.39 19.27 7.20
C GLY A 25 0.80 17.90 7.77
N TYR A 26 1.26 17.00 6.92
CA TYR A 26 1.80 15.70 7.36
C TYR A 26 3.13 15.82 8.10
N VAL A 27 4.02 16.75 7.72
CA VAL A 27 5.23 17.05 8.49
C VAL A 27 4.89 17.49 9.91
N GLU A 28 3.91 18.39 10.08
CA GLU A 28 3.47 18.83 11.41
C GLU A 28 2.81 17.70 12.23
N ALA A 29 2.10 16.78 11.59
CA ALA A 29 1.58 15.58 12.25
C ALA A 29 2.70 14.62 12.66
N ALA A 30 3.69 14.39 11.79
CA ALA A 30 4.83 13.52 12.04
C ALA A 30 5.69 13.98 13.25
N LYS A 31 5.86 15.28 13.44
CA LYS A 31 6.54 15.83 14.63
C LYS A 31 5.88 15.40 15.94
N LYS A 32 4.56 15.26 15.95
CA LYS A 32 3.80 14.86 17.13
C LYS A 32 3.83 13.35 17.38
N THR A 33 3.90 12.56 16.31
CA THR A 33 3.88 11.10 16.37
C THR A 33 5.27 10.47 16.45
N GLY A 34 6.33 11.25 16.13
CA GLY A 34 7.71 10.78 16.14
C GLY A 34 8.11 10.00 14.90
N LEU A 35 7.38 10.16 13.79
CA LEU A 35 7.80 9.69 12.48
C LEU A 35 8.95 10.54 11.96
N ASP A 36 9.97 9.92 11.37
CA ASP A 36 11.14 10.56 10.80
C ASP A 36 11.20 10.48 9.26
N THR A 37 10.31 9.70 8.67
CA THR A 37 10.25 9.52 7.21
C THR A 37 8.79 9.43 6.75
N LEU A 38 8.44 10.24 5.74
CA LEU A 38 7.14 10.27 5.10
C LEU A 38 7.27 9.96 3.61
N GLY A 39 6.44 9.06 3.11
CA GLY A 39 6.34 8.71 1.69
C GLY A 39 4.98 9.08 1.11
N PHE A 40 4.97 10.00 0.16
CA PHE A 40 3.75 10.46 -0.49
C PHE A 40 3.49 9.61 -1.73
N ALA A 41 2.36 8.91 -1.71
CA ALA A 41 1.97 7.89 -2.68
C ALA A 41 0.61 8.20 -3.31
N ASP A 42 0.48 9.39 -3.91
CA ASP A 42 -0.76 9.78 -4.56
C ASP A 42 -1.18 8.77 -5.64
N HIS A 43 -2.49 8.59 -5.78
CA HIS A 43 -3.08 7.72 -6.81
C HIS A 43 -2.64 8.12 -8.20
N LEU A 44 -2.34 7.11 -9.04
CA LEU A 44 -1.82 7.34 -10.37
C LEU A 44 -2.32 6.31 -11.39
N TRP A 45 -2.76 6.82 -12.53
CA TRP A 45 -2.87 6.07 -13.77
C TRP A 45 -2.16 6.83 -14.89
N ASP A 46 -1.08 6.24 -15.39
CA ASP A 46 -0.29 6.83 -16.49
C ASP A 46 -1.13 6.94 -17.77
N SER A 47 -1.20 8.14 -18.33
CA SER A 47 -1.95 8.40 -19.56
C SER A 47 -1.48 7.59 -20.78
N GLU A 48 -0.27 7.02 -20.73
CA GLU A 48 0.25 6.11 -21.75
C GLU A 48 -0.28 4.68 -21.63
N VAL A 49 -0.88 4.34 -20.49
CA VAL A 49 -1.46 3.01 -20.26
C VAL A 49 -2.95 3.06 -20.62
N PRO A 50 -3.38 2.38 -21.69
CA PRO A 50 -4.78 2.44 -22.12
C PRO A 50 -5.72 1.74 -21.12
N GLY A 51 -6.95 2.26 -21.01
CA GLY A 51 -7.99 1.65 -20.17
C GLY A 51 -8.38 2.48 -18.95
N VAL A 52 -7.81 3.68 -18.79
CA VAL A 52 -8.15 4.61 -17.70
C VAL A 52 -9.65 4.97 -17.72
N ASP A 53 -10.25 5.05 -16.55
CA ASP A 53 -11.60 5.58 -16.35
C ASP A 53 -11.61 7.10 -16.07
N GLY A 54 -12.80 7.69 -15.96
CA GLY A 54 -12.95 9.13 -15.73
C GLY A 54 -12.47 9.59 -14.35
N TRP A 55 -12.37 8.69 -13.36
CA TRP A 55 -11.89 9.03 -12.03
C TRP A 55 -10.35 9.11 -12.00
N TYR A 56 -9.67 8.17 -12.66
CA TYR A 56 -8.21 8.17 -12.74
C TYR A 56 -7.64 9.11 -13.80
N ALA A 57 -8.36 9.41 -14.87
CA ALA A 57 -7.82 10.19 -16.00
C ALA A 57 -7.12 11.51 -15.59
N PRO A 58 -7.63 12.31 -14.63
CA PRO A 58 -6.91 13.50 -14.15
C PRO A 58 -5.70 13.19 -13.26
N GLN A 59 -5.61 12.00 -12.66
CA GLN A 59 -4.55 11.57 -11.74
C GLN A 59 -3.42 10.88 -12.51
N ASN A 60 -2.87 11.56 -13.49
CA ASN A 60 -1.79 11.07 -14.35
C ASN A 60 -0.40 11.47 -13.81
N VAL A 61 0.66 11.06 -14.52
CA VAL A 61 2.05 11.33 -14.12
C VAL A 61 2.31 12.83 -13.96
N GLU A 62 1.88 13.65 -14.91
CA GLU A 62 2.09 15.10 -14.87
C GLU A 62 1.43 15.74 -13.64
N HIS A 63 0.22 15.28 -13.30
CA HIS A 63 -0.51 15.75 -12.14
C HIS A 63 0.21 15.42 -10.83
N VAL A 64 0.64 14.18 -10.66
CA VAL A 64 1.34 13.74 -9.44
C VAL A 64 2.71 14.41 -9.32
N LEU A 65 3.38 14.70 -10.44
CA LEU A 65 4.65 15.44 -10.44
C LEU A 65 4.55 16.87 -9.90
N GLU A 66 3.35 17.44 -9.76
CA GLU A 66 3.17 18.75 -9.10
C GLU A 66 3.60 18.71 -7.63
N LEU A 67 3.43 17.58 -6.93
CA LEU A 67 3.97 17.42 -5.57
C LEU A 67 5.51 17.48 -5.59
N LYS A 68 6.15 16.79 -6.53
CA LYS A 68 7.61 16.77 -6.64
C LYS A 68 8.23 18.18 -6.76
N LYS A 69 7.52 19.08 -7.44
CA LYS A 69 7.94 20.50 -7.57
C LYS A 69 7.82 21.29 -6.27
N GLN A 70 6.91 20.88 -5.39
CA GLN A 70 6.67 21.56 -4.10
C GLN A 70 7.63 21.06 -3.02
N LEU A 71 8.15 19.83 -3.12
CA LEU A 71 9.07 19.27 -2.14
C LEU A 71 10.42 20.01 -2.17
N PRO A 72 11.05 20.29 -1.01
CA PRO A 72 12.36 20.92 -0.96
C PRO A 72 13.42 20.07 -1.65
N LEU A 73 14.45 20.69 -2.22
CA LEU A 73 15.55 19.98 -2.88
C LEU A 73 16.30 19.05 -1.93
N SER A 74 16.40 19.41 -0.65
CA SER A 74 17.00 18.58 0.40
C SER A 74 16.22 17.29 0.66
N ARG A 75 14.95 17.25 0.24
CA ARG A 75 14.01 16.17 0.60
C ARG A 75 13.91 15.94 2.10
N GLU A 76 14.04 17.03 2.89
CA GLU A 76 13.95 17.02 4.34
C GLU A 76 13.38 18.33 4.85
N VAL A 77 12.50 18.26 5.84
CA VAL A 77 11.93 19.38 6.57
C VAL A 77 11.95 19.03 8.07
N ASP A 78 12.57 19.88 8.88
CA ASP A 78 12.63 19.73 10.35
C ASP A 78 13.12 18.35 10.81
N GLY A 79 14.07 17.74 10.08
CA GLY A 79 14.62 16.41 10.36
C GLY A 79 13.76 15.26 9.86
N ILE A 80 12.64 15.53 9.19
CA ILE A 80 11.75 14.53 8.60
C ILE A 80 12.10 14.37 7.12
N LYS A 81 12.45 13.14 6.73
CA LYS A 81 12.75 12.78 5.33
C LYS A 81 11.46 12.64 4.53
N LEU A 82 11.46 13.21 3.31
CA LEU A 82 10.32 13.22 2.40
C LEU A 82 10.66 12.38 1.15
N LEU A 83 9.89 11.32 0.94
CA LEU A 83 10.01 10.45 -0.23
C LEU A 83 8.83 10.73 -1.17
N PHE A 84 9.12 10.71 -2.47
CA PHE A 84 8.14 10.92 -3.53
C PHE A 84 7.88 9.60 -4.24
N CYS A 85 6.69 9.08 -4.13
CA CYS A 85 6.28 7.82 -4.71
C CYS A 85 4.88 7.95 -5.35
N CYS A 86 4.35 6.85 -5.82
CA CYS A 86 2.97 6.76 -6.25
C CYS A 86 2.36 5.43 -5.85
N GLU A 87 1.05 5.44 -5.64
CA GLU A 87 0.23 4.24 -5.64
C GLU A 87 -0.40 4.10 -7.02
N THR A 88 0.13 3.19 -7.85
CA THR A 88 -0.38 2.94 -9.18
C THR A 88 -1.21 1.67 -9.24
N GLU A 89 -2.29 1.67 -10.02
CA GLU A 89 -3.25 0.58 -10.05
C GLU A 89 -2.78 -0.66 -10.80
N PHE A 90 -3.43 -1.78 -10.45
CA PHE A 90 -3.35 -3.03 -11.18
C PHE A 90 -4.75 -3.45 -11.65
N ALA A 91 -5.00 -3.34 -12.94
CA ALA A 91 -6.31 -3.61 -13.52
C ALA A 91 -6.63 -5.11 -13.61
N TYR A 92 -7.93 -5.46 -13.67
CA TYR A 92 -8.43 -6.84 -13.74
C TYR A 92 -7.87 -7.65 -14.92
N ASP A 93 -7.46 -6.98 -15.98
CA ASP A 93 -6.88 -7.58 -17.21
C ASP A 93 -5.36 -7.78 -17.12
N GLY A 94 -4.77 -7.51 -15.97
CA GLY A 94 -3.35 -7.70 -15.70
C GLY A 94 -2.44 -6.53 -16.09
N LYS A 95 -3.01 -5.36 -16.39
CA LYS A 95 -2.24 -4.16 -16.67
C LYS A 95 -1.79 -3.47 -15.39
N LEU A 96 -0.52 -3.14 -15.33
CA LEU A 96 0.00 -2.18 -14.37
C LEU A 96 -0.20 -0.77 -14.94
N ALA A 97 -0.82 0.11 -14.17
CA ALA A 97 -1.19 1.45 -14.61
C ALA A 97 -0.02 2.46 -14.65
N LEU A 98 1.20 1.98 -14.69
CA LEU A 98 2.41 2.78 -14.84
C LEU A 98 3.31 2.18 -15.92
N SER A 99 3.64 2.96 -16.95
CA SER A 99 4.58 2.55 -17.99
C SER A 99 6.00 2.46 -17.46
N GLU A 100 6.80 1.54 -18.00
CA GLU A 100 8.15 1.26 -17.53
C GLU A 100 9.04 2.51 -17.42
N LYS A 101 8.99 3.40 -18.42
CA LYS A 101 9.79 4.62 -18.45
C LYS A 101 9.44 5.60 -17.32
N ASN A 102 8.17 5.63 -16.90
CA ASN A 102 7.70 6.58 -15.91
C ASN A 102 7.99 6.16 -14.45
N PHE A 103 8.48 4.92 -14.22
CA PHE A 103 9.00 4.53 -12.91
C PHE A 103 10.13 5.44 -12.43
N GLU A 104 10.95 5.97 -13.32
CA GLU A 104 12.12 6.80 -12.98
C GLU A 104 11.75 8.14 -12.32
N HIS A 105 10.50 8.54 -12.41
CA HIS A 105 10.03 9.75 -11.74
C HIS A 105 9.93 9.61 -10.22
N PHE A 106 9.79 8.39 -9.70
CA PHE A 106 9.47 8.08 -8.32
C PHE A 106 10.67 7.49 -7.57
N ASP A 107 10.73 7.75 -6.27
CA ASP A 107 11.72 7.14 -5.39
C ASP A 107 11.44 5.64 -5.23
N TYR A 108 10.17 5.25 -5.19
CA TYR A 108 9.66 3.87 -5.22
C TYR A 108 8.20 3.85 -5.70
N VAL A 109 7.69 2.66 -5.99
CA VAL A 109 6.32 2.45 -6.48
C VAL A 109 5.60 1.43 -5.60
N ILE A 110 4.37 1.78 -5.21
CA ILE A 110 3.44 0.94 -4.46
C ILE A 110 2.35 0.47 -5.42
N VAL A 111 1.95 -0.80 -5.32
CA VAL A 111 0.90 -1.37 -6.16
C VAL A 111 -0.13 -2.09 -5.30
N PRO A 112 -1.39 -1.65 -5.30
CA PRO A 112 -2.49 -2.41 -4.73
C PRO A 112 -2.90 -3.55 -5.66
N HIS A 113 -3.48 -4.59 -5.10
CA HIS A 113 -4.09 -5.67 -5.89
C HIS A 113 -5.55 -5.91 -5.52
N SER A 114 -6.09 -5.08 -4.64
CA SER A 114 -7.35 -5.35 -3.95
C SER A 114 -8.30 -4.15 -3.87
N HIS A 115 -8.14 -3.12 -4.71
CA HIS A 115 -9.12 -2.03 -4.87
C HIS A 115 -10.41 -2.53 -5.55
N THR A 116 -10.97 -3.62 -5.04
CA THR A 116 -12.10 -4.33 -5.66
C THR A 116 -13.44 -3.59 -5.58
N HIS A 117 -13.47 -2.43 -4.94
CA HIS A 117 -14.61 -1.50 -5.00
C HIS A 117 -14.70 -0.75 -6.34
N MET A 118 -13.65 -0.77 -7.15
CA MET A 118 -13.58 -0.10 -8.45
C MET A 118 -13.78 -1.11 -9.59
N ASP A 119 -14.72 -0.84 -10.50
CA ASP A 119 -15.01 -1.73 -11.63
C ASP A 119 -13.81 -1.88 -12.58
N LEU A 120 -12.93 -0.87 -12.66
CA LEU A 120 -11.69 -0.90 -13.41
C LEU A 120 -10.72 -1.97 -12.89
N VAL A 121 -10.68 -2.18 -11.57
CA VAL A 121 -9.84 -3.17 -10.90
C VAL A 121 -10.54 -4.52 -10.80
N ALA A 122 -11.82 -4.53 -10.44
CA ALA A 122 -12.60 -5.75 -10.23
C ALA A 122 -14.04 -5.60 -10.76
N PRO A 123 -14.28 -5.83 -12.05
CA PRO A 123 -15.64 -5.88 -12.58
C PRO A 123 -16.55 -6.81 -11.77
N ARG A 124 -17.74 -6.34 -11.41
CA ARG A 124 -18.67 -7.01 -10.49
C ARG A 124 -18.98 -8.46 -10.86
N GLN A 125 -18.96 -8.81 -12.13
CA GLN A 125 -19.17 -10.18 -12.58
C GLN A 125 -18.09 -11.17 -12.10
N PHE A 126 -16.92 -10.70 -11.72
CA PHE A 126 -15.84 -11.55 -11.21
C PHE A 126 -15.92 -11.78 -9.69
N ILE A 127 -16.68 -10.97 -9.00
CA ILE A 127 -16.82 -11.00 -7.53
C ILE A 127 -18.29 -11.07 -7.07
N PRO A 128 -19.10 -12.00 -7.61
CA PRO A 128 -20.52 -12.09 -7.27
C PRO A 128 -20.80 -12.51 -5.83
N ASP A 129 -19.84 -13.17 -5.17
CA ASP A 129 -19.91 -13.64 -3.79
C ASP A 129 -18.53 -13.57 -3.10
N ASP A 130 -18.52 -13.77 -1.78
CA ASP A 130 -17.31 -13.61 -0.96
C ASP A 130 -16.19 -14.64 -1.33
N ARG A 131 -16.56 -15.86 -1.76
CA ARG A 131 -15.59 -16.86 -2.22
C ARG A 131 -14.98 -16.50 -3.57
N SER A 132 -15.77 -16.00 -4.49
CA SER A 132 -15.30 -15.51 -5.79
C SER A 132 -14.42 -14.28 -5.60
N HIS A 133 -14.77 -13.42 -4.65
CA HIS A 133 -13.98 -12.26 -4.26
C HIS A 133 -12.60 -12.68 -3.73
N ALA A 134 -12.55 -13.64 -2.79
CA ALA A 134 -11.29 -14.20 -2.31
C ALA A 134 -10.43 -14.77 -3.45
N LYS A 135 -11.02 -15.55 -4.36
CA LYS A 135 -10.31 -16.07 -5.54
C LYS A 135 -9.77 -14.96 -6.44
N PHE A 136 -10.54 -13.88 -6.60
CA PHE A 136 -10.13 -12.76 -7.42
C PHE A 136 -8.89 -12.07 -6.81
N ILE A 137 -8.93 -11.70 -5.54
CA ILE A 137 -7.79 -11.05 -4.89
C ILE A 137 -6.56 -11.96 -4.78
N MET A 138 -6.76 -13.27 -4.63
CA MET A 138 -5.68 -14.26 -4.75
C MET A 138 -5.03 -14.21 -6.13
N LYS A 139 -5.83 -14.28 -7.18
CA LYS A 139 -5.34 -14.22 -8.56
C LYS A 139 -4.56 -12.94 -8.84
N THR A 140 -5.11 -11.79 -8.47
CA THR A 140 -4.49 -10.48 -8.72
C THR A 140 -3.20 -10.29 -7.95
N PHE A 141 -3.10 -10.78 -6.71
CA PHE A 141 -1.83 -10.79 -5.97
C PHE A 141 -0.72 -11.49 -6.77
N MET A 142 -0.98 -12.71 -7.24
CA MET A 142 0.01 -13.46 -8.03
C MET A 142 0.31 -12.82 -9.38
N GLN A 143 -0.66 -12.12 -9.98
CA GLN A 143 -0.42 -11.36 -11.22
C GLN A 143 0.54 -10.17 -10.97
N VAL A 144 0.39 -9.43 -9.86
CA VAL A 144 1.32 -8.35 -9.46
C VAL A 144 2.73 -8.92 -9.23
N VAL A 145 2.86 -9.99 -8.45
CA VAL A 145 4.15 -10.62 -8.13
C VAL A 145 4.86 -11.14 -9.37
N ASN A 146 4.11 -11.68 -10.34
CA ASN A 146 4.66 -12.24 -11.58
C ASN A 146 4.67 -11.25 -12.76
N HIS A 147 4.30 -9.99 -12.54
CA HIS A 147 4.34 -8.98 -13.60
C HIS A 147 5.78 -8.77 -14.10
N PRO A 148 6.00 -8.53 -15.43
CA PRO A 148 7.35 -8.29 -15.97
C PRO A 148 8.15 -7.20 -15.22
N LEU A 149 7.47 -6.16 -14.72
CA LEU A 149 8.07 -5.06 -13.96
C LEU A 149 8.05 -5.28 -12.43
N SER A 150 7.77 -6.49 -11.96
CA SER A 150 7.67 -6.78 -10.51
C SER A 150 8.96 -6.51 -9.74
N ASN A 151 10.11 -6.58 -10.41
CA ASN A 151 11.40 -6.21 -9.82
C ASN A 151 11.52 -4.70 -9.49
N ARG A 152 10.68 -3.85 -10.07
CA ARG A 152 10.61 -2.40 -9.81
C ARG A 152 9.51 -2.03 -8.82
N ILE A 153 8.58 -2.93 -8.52
CA ILE A 153 7.56 -2.75 -7.49
C ILE A 153 8.23 -2.90 -6.11
N ALA A 154 8.11 -1.89 -5.27
CA ALA A 154 8.71 -1.93 -3.94
C ALA A 154 7.80 -2.61 -2.91
N VAL A 155 6.49 -2.32 -2.99
CA VAL A 155 5.52 -2.71 -1.97
C VAL A 155 4.21 -3.12 -2.62
N ILE A 156 3.60 -4.19 -2.12
CA ILE A 156 2.18 -4.49 -2.34
C ILE A 156 1.39 -3.81 -1.23
N ALA A 157 0.52 -2.85 -1.61
CA ALA A 157 -0.32 -2.11 -0.68
C ALA A 157 -1.45 -2.97 -0.13
N HIS A 158 -1.82 -2.73 1.14
CA HIS A 158 -2.97 -3.34 1.84
C HIS A 158 -3.36 -4.75 1.33
N PRO A 159 -2.41 -5.72 1.37
CA PRO A 159 -2.59 -7.01 0.75
C PRO A 159 -3.80 -7.76 1.34
N PHE A 160 -4.59 -8.35 0.45
CA PHE A 160 -5.80 -9.12 0.78
C PHE A 160 -6.88 -8.34 1.54
N VAL A 161 -6.84 -7.00 1.49
CA VAL A 161 -7.95 -6.15 1.94
C VAL A 161 -9.03 -6.18 0.87
N PRO A 162 -10.19 -6.79 1.10
CA PRO A 162 -11.26 -6.68 0.13
C PRO A 162 -11.81 -5.27 0.14
N GLY A 163 -11.85 -4.59 -0.99
CA GLY A 163 -12.42 -3.26 -1.16
C GLY A 163 -13.93 -3.25 -0.97
N THR A 164 -14.40 -3.58 0.23
CA THR A 164 -15.82 -3.70 0.61
C THR A 164 -16.03 -3.17 2.02
N SER A 165 -17.20 -3.41 2.62
CA SER A 165 -17.41 -3.01 4.01
C SER A 165 -16.53 -3.83 4.96
N TYR A 166 -16.02 -3.19 6.00
CA TYR A 166 -15.21 -3.80 7.05
C TYR A 166 -15.81 -5.12 7.60
N ALA A 167 -17.15 -5.15 7.80
CA ALA A 167 -17.83 -6.35 8.28
C ALA A 167 -17.64 -7.61 7.41
N LYS A 168 -17.19 -7.45 6.17
CA LYS A 168 -16.91 -8.56 5.25
C LYS A 168 -15.44 -8.98 5.18
N TYR A 169 -14.51 -8.23 5.76
CA TYR A 169 -13.09 -8.52 5.64
C TYR A 169 -12.75 -9.93 6.09
N ASN A 170 -13.06 -10.28 7.33
CA ASN A 170 -12.81 -11.61 7.86
C ASN A 170 -13.49 -12.72 7.02
N ILE A 171 -14.71 -12.47 6.50
CA ILE A 171 -15.45 -13.46 5.72
C ILE A 171 -14.71 -13.74 4.40
N VAL A 172 -14.35 -12.71 3.65
CA VAL A 172 -13.62 -12.89 2.38
C VAL A 172 -12.26 -13.53 2.62
N GLN A 173 -11.52 -13.05 3.61
CA GLN A 173 -10.16 -13.52 3.93
C GLN A 173 -10.14 -14.96 4.43
N SER A 174 -11.17 -15.42 5.16
CA SER A 174 -11.29 -16.82 5.62
C SER A 174 -11.38 -17.85 4.47
N HIS A 175 -11.75 -17.40 3.26
CA HIS A 175 -11.74 -18.23 2.07
C HIS A 175 -10.35 -18.39 1.43
N ILE A 176 -9.32 -17.68 1.92
CA ILE A 176 -7.94 -17.79 1.41
C ILE A 176 -7.19 -18.89 2.17
N PRO A 177 -6.81 -20.00 1.52
CA PRO A 177 -6.11 -21.09 2.19
C PRO A 177 -4.70 -20.70 2.64
N ASP A 178 -4.23 -21.24 3.77
CA ASP A 178 -2.84 -21.04 4.23
C ASP A 178 -1.80 -21.49 3.22
N SER A 179 -2.06 -22.58 2.51
CA SER A 179 -1.16 -23.08 1.47
C SER A 179 -0.95 -22.05 0.35
N TYR A 180 -2.03 -21.36 -0.04
CA TYR A 180 -1.94 -20.29 -1.02
C TYR A 180 -1.18 -19.08 -0.46
N LEU A 181 -1.46 -18.65 0.78
CA LEU A 181 -0.75 -17.54 1.41
C LEU A 181 0.76 -17.81 1.47
N ARG A 182 1.16 -19.04 1.81
CA ARG A 182 2.57 -19.44 1.82
C ARG A 182 3.20 -19.38 0.43
N GLU A 183 2.52 -19.86 -0.59
CA GLU A 183 2.97 -19.75 -1.98
C GLU A 183 3.13 -18.28 -2.40
N ALA A 184 2.10 -17.48 -2.18
CA ALA A 184 2.06 -16.07 -2.57
C ALA A 184 3.15 -15.23 -1.88
N PHE A 185 3.30 -15.38 -0.56
CA PHE A 185 4.30 -14.64 0.20
C PHE A 185 5.74 -15.12 -0.08
N THR A 186 5.93 -16.41 -0.33
CA THR A 186 7.23 -16.92 -0.79
C THR A 186 7.61 -16.29 -2.13
N ALA A 187 6.68 -16.24 -3.07
CA ALA A 187 6.90 -15.61 -4.37
C ALA A 187 7.19 -14.10 -4.24
N ALA A 188 6.43 -13.37 -3.41
CA ALA A 188 6.69 -11.95 -3.16
C ALA A 188 8.07 -11.71 -2.54
N LYS A 189 8.46 -12.51 -1.54
CA LYS A 189 9.79 -12.48 -0.92
C LYS A 189 10.90 -12.73 -1.94
N GLU A 190 10.76 -13.74 -2.81
CA GLU A 190 11.77 -14.07 -3.84
C GLU A 190 11.94 -12.93 -4.85
N LYS A 191 10.86 -12.20 -5.14
CA LYS A 191 10.89 -10.98 -5.94
C LYS A 191 11.41 -9.77 -5.15
N GLY A 192 11.55 -9.89 -3.83
CA GLY A 192 11.96 -8.80 -2.93
C GLY A 192 10.90 -7.70 -2.80
N ILE A 193 9.62 -8.01 -3.01
CA ILE A 193 8.50 -7.09 -2.82
C ILE A 193 8.10 -7.13 -1.35
N ALA A 194 8.01 -5.97 -0.71
CA ALA A 194 7.58 -5.88 0.68
C ALA A 194 6.04 -5.93 0.80
N ILE A 195 5.59 -6.33 1.96
CA ILE A 195 4.18 -6.43 2.34
C ILE A 195 3.85 -5.24 3.24
N GLU A 196 2.91 -4.42 2.81
CA GLU A 196 2.47 -3.29 3.61
C GLU A 196 1.55 -3.74 4.74
N MET A 197 1.81 -3.25 5.95
CA MET A 197 0.80 -3.13 6.99
C MET A 197 0.12 -1.77 6.84
N ASN A 198 -1.12 -1.80 6.42
CA ASN A 198 -1.90 -0.60 6.15
C ASN A 198 -2.71 -0.21 7.39
N GLY A 199 -2.45 1.01 7.90
CA GLY A 199 -3.10 1.52 9.11
C GLY A 199 -4.60 1.71 8.95
N SER A 200 -5.08 2.08 7.75
CA SER A 200 -6.50 2.29 7.49
C SER A 200 -7.33 1.03 7.72
N CYS A 201 -6.72 -0.15 7.55
CA CYS A 201 -7.40 -1.44 7.77
C CYS A 201 -7.77 -1.68 9.23
N LEU A 202 -7.05 -1.07 10.18
CA LEU A 202 -7.28 -1.22 11.62
C LEU A 202 -8.17 -0.11 12.21
N ILE A 203 -8.26 1.06 11.56
CA ILE A 203 -9.03 2.21 12.07
C ILE A 203 -10.49 1.86 12.35
N TYR A 204 -11.09 1.06 11.48
CA TYR A 204 -12.51 0.70 11.56
C TYR A 204 -12.76 -0.56 12.39
N MET A 205 -11.70 -1.21 12.87
CA MET A 205 -11.79 -2.44 13.66
C MET A 205 -11.80 -2.11 15.16
N PRO A 206 -12.76 -2.58 15.95
CA PRO A 206 -12.67 -2.49 17.39
C PRO A 206 -11.38 -3.15 17.91
N SER A 207 -10.68 -2.49 18.83
CA SER A 207 -9.37 -2.98 19.33
C SER A 207 -9.43 -4.39 19.91
N GLU A 208 -10.57 -4.80 20.48
CA GLU A 208 -10.82 -6.14 21.00
C GLU A 208 -10.98 -7.21 19.89
N GLU A 209 -11.35 -6.82 18.68
CA GLU A 209 -11.49 -7.74 17.54
C GLU A 209 -10.17 -7.98 16.81
N ILE A 210 -9.22 -7.04 16.89
CA ILE A 210 -7.92 -7.15 16.19
C ILE A 210 -7.22 -8.48 16.45
N PRO A 211 -7.11 -9.01 17.69
CA PRO A 211 -6.43 -10.28 17.94
C PRO A 211 -7.08 -11.50 17.26
N HIS A 212 -8.34 -11.38 16.85
CA HIS A 212 -9.14 -12.45 16.29
C HIS A 212 -9.43 -12.28 14.79
N CYS A 213 -8.87 -11.24 14.16
CA CYS A 213 -9.09 -10.99 12.75
C CYS A 213 -8.19 -11.85 11.85
N GLU A 214 -8.65 -12.11 10.64
CA GLU A 214 -7.91 -12.86 9.62
C GLU A 214 -6.57 -12.19 9.23
N TYR A 215 -6.42 -10.89 9.45
CA TYR A 215 -5.16 -10.20 9.23
C TYR A 215 -4.03 -10.76 10.09
N VAL A 216 -4.29 -11.10 11.36
CA VAL A 216 -3.26 -11.69 12.24
C VAL A 216 -2.76 -13.00 11.63
N ARG A 217 -3.66 -13.86 11.12
CA ARG A 217 -3.29 -15.10 10.42
C ARG A 217 -2.46 -14.81 9.17
N ILE A 218 -2.93 -13.90 8.32
CA ILE A 218 -2.30 -13.56 7.04
C ILE A 218 -0.88 -13.01 7.27
N TYR A 219 -0.73 -12.04 8.17
CA TYR A 219 0.58 -11.43 8.43
C TYR A 219 1.54 -12.34 9.19
N SER A 220 1.03 -13.21 10.07
CA SER A 220 1.85 -14.25 10.71
C SER A 220 2.43 -15.21 9.68
N ILE A 221 1.63 -15.64 8.68
CA ILE A 221 2.11 -16.48 7.59
C ILE A 221 3.14 -15.73 6.73
N ALA A 222 2.91 -14.45 6.42
CA ALA A 222 3.90 -13.63 5.69
C ALA A 222 5.23 -13.55 6.44
N LYS A 223 5.17 -13.38 7.77
CA LYS A 223 6.35 -13.40 8.65
C LYS A 223 7.07 -14.74 8.62
N GLU A 224 6.34 -15.85 8.74
CA GLU A 224 6.90 -17.21 8.65
C GLU A 224 7.58 -17.46 7.29
N CYS A 225 7.07 -16.89 6.20
CA CYS A 225 7.67 -16.96 4.87
C CYS A 225 8.93 -16.07 4.73
N GLY A 226 9.21 -15.20 5.70
CA GLY A 226 10.38 -14.32 5.71
C GLY A 226 10.21 -13.10 4.81
N CYS A 227 8.97 -12.60 4.63
CA CYS A 227 8.70 -11.34 3.97
C CYS A 227 9.31 -10.16 4.74
N LYS A 228 9.64 -9.09 4.03
CA LYS A 228 9.88 -7.77 4.59
C LYS A 228 8.57 -6.99 4.65
N PHE A 229 8.46 -6.09 5.62
CA PHE A 229 7.25 -5.31 5.86
C PHE A 229 7.52 -3.82 5.78
N THR A 230 6.45 -3.08 5.51
CA THR A 230 6.39 -1.62 5.61
C THR A 230 5.16 -1.21 6.39
N TYR A 231 5.15 0.01 6.88
CA TYR A 231 3.94 0.65 7.38
C TYR A 231 3.52 1.76 6.41
N GLY A 232 2.23 1.78 6.09
CA GLY A 232 1.55 2.86 5.40
C GLY A 232 0.26 3.20 6.14
N SER A 233 0.05 4.48 6.45
CA SER A 233 -1.24 4.89 7.04
C SER A 233 -2.36 4.85 6.01
N ASP A 234 -2.02 5.07 4.75
CA ASP A 234 -2.97 5.30 3.65
C ASP A 234 -3.90 6.47 4.00
N SER A 235 -3.32 7.45 4.67
CA SER A 235 -4.06 8.60 5.16
C SER A 235 -4.38 9.57 4.03
N HIS A 236 -5.64 9.97 3.97
CA HIS A 236 -6.16 10.95 3.02
C HIS A 236 -6.46 12.30 3.70
N ARG A 237 -6.00 12.48 4.93
CA ARG A 237 -6.15 13.70 5.73
C ARG A 237 -5.07 13.78 6.80
N THR A 238 -4.65 14.99 7.14
CA THR A 238 -3.68 15.24 8.21
C THR A 238 -4.37 15.11 9.59
N SER A 239 -4.66 13.91 10.04
CA SER A 239 -5.15 13.65 11.39
C SER A 239 -4.00 13.17 12.27
N GLU A 240 -4.09 13.44 13.58
CA GLU A 240 -3.22 12.78 14.55
C GLU A 240 -3.50 11.28 14.50
N ASP A 241 -2.45 10.49 14.26
CA ASP A 241 -2.63 9.11 13.92
C ASP A 241 -2.78 8.23 15.16
N ARG A 242 -4.04 7.95 15.50
CA ARG A 242 -4.41 6.96 16.52
C ARG A 242 -3.99 5.54 16.13
N THR A 243 -3.68 5.32 14.86
CA THR A 243 -3.41 3.98 14.32
C THR A 243 -2.02 3.46 14.64
N LEU A 244 -1.02 4.30 14.86
CA LEU A 244 0.35 3.84 15.13
C LEU A 244 0.42 2.87 16.30
N TYR A 245 -0.24 3.17 17.41
CA TYR A 245 -0.27 2.27 18.58
C TYR A 245 -0.89 0.91 18.24
N GLU A 246 -2.02 0.90 17.54
CA GLU A 246 -2.70 -0.35 17.16
C GLU A 246 -1.87 -1.16 16.16
N VAL A 247 -1.16 -0.49 15.24
CA VAL A 247 -0.27 -1.15 14.30
C VAL A 247 0.97 -1.73 15.00
N GLU A 248 1.58 -1.00 15.92
CA GLU A 248 2.70 -1.53 16.73
C GLU A 248 2.29 -2.78 17.51
N ARG A 249 1.11 -2.74 18.14
CA ARG A 249 0.51 -3.89 18.82
C ARG A 249 0.21 -5.04 17.86
N PHE A 250 -0.31 -4.74 16.67
CA PHE A 250 -0.58 -5.73 15.64
C PHE A 250 0.70 -6.43 15.18
N PHE A 251 1.77 -5.69 14.93
CA PHE A 251 3.07 -6.27 14.59
C PHE A 251 3.59 -7.19 15.68
N ASP A 252 3.47 -6.80 16.95
CA ASP A 252 3.87 -7.64 18.08
C ASP A 252 3.06 -8.95 18.12
N MET A 253 1.75 -8.91 17.85
CA MET A 253 0.90 -10.12 17.76
C MET A 253 1.32 -11.05 16.61
N CYS A 254 1.77 -10.50 15.48
CA CYS A 254 2.24 -11.29 14.33
C CYS A 254 3.72 -11.72 14.47
N GLY A 255 4.41 -11.36 15.55
CA GLY A 255 5.84 -11.63 15.75
C GLY A 255 6.75 -10.86 14.79
N ILE A 256 6.27 -9.76 14.22
CA ILE A 256 7.02 -8.88 13.31
C ILE A 256 7.88 -7.93 14.14
N THR A 257 9.15 -7.82 13.81
CA THR A 257 10.17 -7.04 14.54
C THR A 257 10.82 -6.00 13.62
N GLU A 258 11.64 -5.12 14.19
CA GLU A 258 12.41 -4.13 13.40
C GLU A 258 13.28 -4.79 12.31
N ASN A 259 13.79 -6.00 12.54
CA ASN A 259 14.59 -6.72 11.55
C ASN A 259 13.79 -7.17 10.33
N ASP A 260 12.47 -7.23 10.44
CA ASP A 260 11.57 -7.61 9.36
C ASP A 260 11.12 -6.41 8.54
N MET A 261 11.32 -5.20 9.06
CA MET A 261 10.96 -3.98 8.35
C MET A 261 11.95 -3.68 7.22
N LEU A 262 11.41 -3.19 6.10
CA LEU A 262 12.21 -2.70 4.98
C LEU A 262 12.92 -1.40 5.39
N THR A 263 14.22 -1.32 5.18
CA THR A 263 14.96 -0.07 5.39
C THR A 263 14.67 0.94 4.27
N THR A 264 14.94 2.20 4.53
CA THR A 264 14.76 3.24 3.49
C THR A 264 15.71 3.00 2.31
N GLU A 265 16.92 2.52 2.56
CA GLU A 265 17.91 2.19 1.53
C GLU A 265 17.43 1.02 0.64
N GLU A 266 16.88 -0.03 1.25
CA GLU A 266 16.28 -1.15 0.53
C GLU A 266 15.08 -0.70 -0.31
N LEU A 267 14.22 0.17 0.24
CA LEU A 267 13.06 0.74 -0.45
C LEU A 267 13.50 1.53 -1.71
N LEU A 268 14.46 2.45 -1.55
CA LEU A 268 14.97 3.28 -2.64
C LEU A 268 15.77 2.50 -3.69
N ALA A 269 16.35 1.36 -3.32
CA ALA A 269 17.09 0.52 -4.24
C ALA A 269 16.21 -0.25 -5.22
N ARG A 270 14.91 -0.40 -4.92
CA ARG A 270 13.97 -1.17 -5.76
C ARG A 270 13.74 -0.56 -7.12
N ASN A 271 13.56 0.74 -7.18
CA ASN A 271 13.26 1.42 -8.44
C ASN A 271 14.49 1.67 -9.33
N LYS A 272 15.69 1.38 -8.83
CA LYS A 272 16.96 1.55 -9.57
C LYS A 272 17.39 0.28 -10.33
N LYS A 273 16.62 -0.80 -10.23
CA LYS A 273 16.88 -2.09 -10.89
C LYS A 273 16.12 -2.18 -12.19
#